data_a71f99083c46d49862abedbea6331630
#
_entry.id   a71f99083c46d49862abedbea6331630
#
_cell.length_a   1.000
_cell.length_b   1.000
_cell.length_c   1.000
_cell.angle_alpha   90.00
_cell.angle_beta   90.00
_cell.angle_gamma   90.00
#
_symmetry.space_group_name_H-M   'P 1'
#
loop_
_entity.id
_entity.type
_entity.pdbx_description
1 polymer ?
#
loop_
_entity_poly.entity_id
_entity_poly.type
_entity_poly.pdbx_seq_one_letter_code
_entity_poly.pdbx_strand_id
1 'polypeptide(L)'
;MTGPRAPWRPAPGPVVCVGETMAALAPDPAGPLADAGRLRLSVAGAESNVAMYLADHGVPVTWLSALGDDPLGRRVRAAVAAPGVDVSHVRTDPARPTGLLVKDPAPGGTRVHYYRRDSAASALGPDLLDTAPVRTAALLHLTGITPALSPSCRRLAERALAPGRPYAVSFDVNHRAALWPDGTAPAVLRDLADRADLVLVGLDEAQTLWGADLTAQGVRDLLPRPHVLVVKDGPRAATAFTAEGAVTVPAPRVRVVEAVGAGDAFAAGFLAGLLRGRTTTAALRLGHLTAGSALRVTGDHGPLPDRARTEELLALSDAEWDAQI
;
A
#
# COMPACT_ATOMS: atom_id res chain seq x y z
N MET A 1 14.07 21.03 23.31
CA MET A 1 14.46 19.67 23.73
C MET A 1 13.18 18.87 23.90
N THR A 2 12.78 18.11 22.89
CA THR A 2 11.65 17.19 22.97
C THR A 2 12.15 15.93 23.69
N GLY A 3 11.59 15.63 24.86
CA GLY A 3 11.89 14.37 25.58
C GLY A 3 11.63 13.14 24.72
N PRO A 4 12.12 11.95 25.11
CA PRO A 4 11.94 10.73 24.36
C PRO A 4 10.44 10.50 24.15
N ARG A 5 10.01 10.43 22.87
CA ARG A 5 8.64 10.07 22.52
C ARG A 5 8.39 8.64 22.98
N ALA A 6 7.25 8.42 23.64
CA ALA A 6 6.82 7.06 23.95
C ALA A 6 6.74 6.21 22.68
N PRO A 7 7.10 4.91 22.73
CA PRO A 7 7.00 4.03 21.57
C PRO A 7 5.56 4.03 21.07
N TRP A 8 5.41 4.36 19.78
CA TRP A 8 4.10 4.34 19.14
C TRP A 8 3.61 2.90 19.01
N ARG A 9 2.41 2.66 19.49
CA ARG A 9 1.70 1.40 19.29
C ARG A 9 0.29 1.70 18.83
N PRO A 10 -0.17 1.07 17.74
CA PRO A 10 -1.59 1.19 17.35
C PRO A 10 -2.48 0.64 18.46
N ALA A 11 -3.62 1.26 18.67
CA ALA A 11 -4.66 0.70 19.51
C ALA A 11 -5.07 -0.70 18.97
N PRO A 12 -5.50 -1.66 19.83
CA PRO A 12 -6.09 -2.88 19.33
C PRO A 12 -7.40 -2.58 18.58
N GLY A 13 -7.59 -3.23 17.42
CA GLY A 13 -8.80 -3.03 16.62
C GLY A 13 -8.58 -3.33 15.14
N PRO A 14 -9.64 -3.25 14.31
CA PRO A 14 -9.57 -3.53 12.89
C PRO A 14 -8.83 -2.44 12.12
N VAL A 15 -8.32 -2.82 10.96
CA VAL A 15 -7.75 -1.90 9.97
C VAL A 15 -8.81 -1.52 8.95
N VAL A 16 -8.81 -0.27 8.52
CA VAL A 16 -9.62 0.20 7.40
C VAL A 16 -8.69 0.68 6.29
N CYS A 17 -8.77 0.06 5.12
CA CYS A 17 -8.06 0.51 3.91
C CYS A 17 -9.03 1.28 3.01
N VAL A 18 -8.63 2.46 2.53
CA VAL A 18 -9.50 3.36 1.76
C VAL A 18 -8.84 3.72 0.44
N GLY A 19 -9.42 3.30 -0.68
CA GLY A 19 -8.88 3.63 -2.00
C GLY A 19 -9.53 2.88 -3.15
N GLU A 20 -9.08 3.15 -4.37
CA GLU A 20 -9.59 2.56 -5.59
C GLU A 20 -8.96 1.19 -5.89
N THR A 21 -9.81 0.28 -6.36
CA THR A 21 -9.38 -0.95 -7.01
C THR A 21 -9.99 -1.02 -8.40
N MET A 22 -9.15 -1.33 -9.38
CA MET A 22 -9.52 -1.43 -10.79
C MET A 22 -9.55 -2.89 -11.23
N ALA A 23 -10.35 -3.17 -12.27
CA ALA A 23 -10.10 -4.34 -13.09
C ALA A 23 -8.76 -4.16 -13.83
N ALA A 24 -7.97 -5.23 -13.91
CA ALA A 24 -6.67 -5.20 -14.56
C ALA A 24 -6.60 -6.24 -15.67
N LEU A 25 -6.25 -5.80 -16.88
CA LEU A 25 -6.07 -6.66 -18.05
C LEU A 25 -4.58 -6.76 -18.38
N ALA A 26 -4.12 -7.96 -18.65
CA ALA A 26 -2.75 -8.22 -19.10
C ALA A 26 -2.74 -9.24 -20.24
N PRO A 27 -1.86 -9.11 -21.26
CA PRO A 27 -1.71 -10.09 -22.31
C PRO A 27 -1.46 -11.51 -21.79
N ASP A 28 -2.10 -12.51 -22.42
CA ASP A 28 -1.93 -13.92 -22.10
C ASP A 28 -1.83 -14.76 -23.39
N PRO A 29 -0.64 -15.30 -23.73
CA PRO A 29 0.64 -15.22 -22.99
C PRO A 29 1.20 -13.79 -22.90
N ALA A 30 2.15 -13.57 -21.99
CA ALA A 30 2.81 -12.28 -21.83
C ALA A 30 3.51 -11.85 -23.14
N GLY A 31 3.30 -10.60 -23.53
CA GLY A 31 3.85 -10.00 -24.76
C GLY A 31 3.27 -8.61 -24.99
N PRO A 32 3.65 -7.94 -26.11
CA PRO A 32 3.10 -6.62 -26.45
C PRO A 32 1.57 -6.63 -26.53
N LEU A 33 0.93 -5.63 -25.97
CA LEU A 33 -0.53 -5.53 -25.96
C LEU A 33 -1.12 -5.51 -27.39
N ALA A 34 -0.43 -4.85 -28.33
CA ALA A 34 -0.89 -4.73 -29.71
C ALA A 34 -1.03 -6.09 -30.45
N ASP A 35 -0.27 -7.10 -30.01
CA ASP A 35 -0.25 -8.43 -30.62
C ASP A 35 -1.09 -9.46 -29.83
N ALA A 36 -1.71 -9.03 -28.72
CA ALA A 36 -2.40 -9.94 -27.81
C ALA A 36 -3.76 -10.38 -28.34
N GLY A 37 -3.93 -11.65 -28.63
CA GLY A 37 -5.21 -12.27 -28.97
C GLY A 37 -6.09 -12.59 -27.76
N ARG A 38 -5.53 -12.60 -26.54
CA ARG A 38 -6.24 -12.86 -25.27
C ARG A 38 -5.68 -12.00 -24.15
N LEU A 39 -6.57 -11.62 -23.24
CA LEU A 39 -6.21 -10.88 -22.05
C LEU A 39 -6.66 -11.65 -20.79
N ARG A 40 -5.78 -11.71 -19.79
CA ARG A 40 -6.12 -12.21 -18.47
C ARG A 40 -6.71 -11.07 -17.65
N LEU A 41 -7.85 -11.33 -17.02
CA LEU A 41 -8.52 -10.39 -16.14
C LEU A 41 -8.14 -10.68 -14.68
N SER A 42 -7.57 -9.71 -14.00
CA SER A 42 -7.22 -9.67 -12.58
C SER A 42 -7.74 -8.38 -11.93
N VAL A 43 -7.28 -8.06 -10.74
CA VAL A 43 -7.58 -6.80 -10.03
C VAL A 43 -6.29 -6.13 -9.59
N ALA A 44 -6.30 -4.80 -9.48
CA ALA A 44 -5.16 -4.02 -9.01
C ALA A 44 -5.63 -2.75 -8.27
N GLY A 45 -5.13 -2.56 -7.07
CA GLY A 45 -5.41 -1.39 -6.24
C GLY A 45 -4.52 -1.42 -5.00
N ALA A 46 -3.80 -0.33 -4.76
CA ALA A 46 -2.78 -0.29 -3.72
C ALA A 46 -3.38 -0.60 -2.33
N GLU A 47 -4.43 0.11 -1.96
CA GLU A 47 -5.07 -0.04 -0.65
C GLU A 47 -5.78 -1.40 -0.50
N SER A 48 -6.35 -1.94 -1.59
CA SER A 48 -6.93 -3.29 -1.55
C SER A 48 -5.86 -4.39 -1.52
N ASN A 49 -4.72 -4.19 -2.16
CA ASN A 49 -3.59 -5.12 -2.04
C ASN A 49 -3.13 -5.21 -0.58
N VAL A 50 -2.99 -4.05 0.09
CA VAL A 50 -2.69 -4.02 1.54
C VAL A 50 -3.78 -4.74 2.33
N ALA A 51 -5.07 -4.49 2.04
CA ALA A 51 -6.18 -5.14 2.74
C ALA A 51 -6.16 -6.67 2.57
N MET A 52 -5.96 -7.16 1.34
CA MET A 52 -5.91 -8.59 1.06
C MET A 52 -4.77 -9.28 1.81
N TYR A 53 -3.55 -8.73 1.79
CA TYR A 53 -2.44 -9.31 2.54
C TYR A 53 -2.59 -9.18 4.06
N LEU A 54 -3.23 -8.11 4.57
CA LEU A 54 -3.58 -8.02 6.00
C LEU A 54 -4.55 -9.14 6.41
N ALA A 55 -5.57 -9.43 5.57
CA ALA A 55 -6.50 -10.52 5.79
C ALA A 55 -5.79 -11.89 5.79
N ASP A 56 -4.88 -12.14 4.83
CA ASP A 56 -4.05 -13.36 4.79
C ASP A 56 -3.19 -13.50 6.05
N HIS A 57 -2.70 -12.40 6.60
CA HIS A 57 -2.04 -12.40 7.90
C HIS A 57 -3.02 -12.53 9.09
N GLY A 58 -4.33 -12.66 8.85
CA GLY A 58 -5.34 -12.81 9.90
C GLY A 58 -5.62 -11.52 10.69
N VAL A 59 -5.35 -10.35 10.11
CA VAL A 59 -5.72 -9.05 10.68
C VAL A 59 -7.14 -8.71 10.21
N PRO A 60 -8.09 -8.41 11.12
CA PRO A 60 -9.41 -7.95 10.73
C PRO A 60 -9.30 -6.64 9.93
N VAL A 61 -9.81 -6.65 8.70
CA VAL A 61 -9.68 -5.50 7.79
C VAL A 61 -10.96 -5.28 6.99
N THR A 62 -11.35 -4.01 6.86
CA THR A 62 -12.43 -3.54 6.00
C THR A 62 -11.84 -2.71 4.86
N TRP A 63 -12.28 -2.96 3.64
CA TRP A 63 -11.96 -2.10 2.51
C TRP A 63 -13.13 -1.18 2.19
N LEU A 64 -12.87 0.13 2.19
CA LEU A 64 -13.83 1.17 1.83
C LEU A 64 -13.49 1.74 0.46
N SER A 65 -14.45 1.65 -0.46
CA SER A 65 -14.31 2.11 -1.83
C SER A 65 -15.67 2.35 -2.47
N ALA A 66 -15.66 2.66 -3.78
CA ALA A 66 -16.84 2.63 -4.63
C ALA A 66 -16.52 1.93 -5.94
N LEU A 67 -17.47 1.14 -6.43
CA LEU A 67 -17.40 0.38 -7.68
C LEU A 67 -18.63 0.70 -8.52
N GLY A 68 -18.51 0.62 -9.84
CA GLY A 68 -19.64 0.74 -10.74
C GLY A 68 -20.63 -0.41 -10.57
N ASP A 69 -21.90 -0.17 -10.92
CA ASP A 69 -22.89 -1.25 -11.07
C ASP A 69 -22.67 -2.00 -12.39
N ASP A 70 -21.51 -2.60 -12.52
CA ASP A 70 -21.05 -3.29 -13.73
C ASP A 70 -20.40 -4.66 -13.42
N PRO A 71 -20.20 -5.52 -14.43
CA PRO A 71 -19.56 -6.83 -14.22
C PRO A 71 -18.15 -6.75 -13.65
N LEU A 72 -17.37 -5.68 -13.96
CA LEU A 72 -16.02 -5.49 -13.44
C LEU A 72 -16.06 -5.15 -11.95
N GLY A 73 -17.00 -4.30 -11.52
CA GLY A 73 -17.21 -3.98 -10.11
C GLY A 73 -17.58 -5.20 -9.28
N ARG A 74 -18.48 -6.06 -9.79
CA ARG A 74 -18.81 -7.34 -9.13
C ARG A 74 -17.59 -8.25 -8.99
N ARG A 75 -16.75 -8.33 -10.04
CA ARG A 75 -15.52 -9.12 -10.01
C ARG A 75 -14.49 -8.56 -9.04
N VAL A 76 -14.27 -7.25 -9.04
CA VAL A 76 -13.35 -6.58 -8.09
C VAL A 76 -13.78 -6.86 -6.65
N ARG A 77 -15.07 -6.65 -6.33
CA ARG A 77 -15.63 -6.92 -5.01
C ARG A 77 -15.38 -8.37 -4.57
N ALA A 78 -15.66 -9.34 -5.45
CA ALA A 78 -15.46 -10.76 -5.16
C ALA A 78 -13.97 -11.11 -4.93
N ALA A 79 -13.07 -10.56 -5.76
CA ALA A 79 -11.64 -10.81 -5.65
C ALA A 79 -11.05 -10.24 -4.34
N VAL A 80 -11.45 -9.04 -3.94
CA VAL A 80 -10.99 -8.43 -2.68
C VAL A 80 -11.57 -9.15 -1.46
N ALA A 81 -12.80 -9.64 -1.55
CA ALA A 81 -13.42 -10.41 -0.47
C ALA A 81 -12.82 -11.81 -0.26
N ALA A 82 -12.25 -12.41 -1.31
CA ALA A 82 -11.81 -13.81 -1.30
C ALA A 82 -10.82 -14.16 -0.16
N PRO A 83 -9.81 -13.35 0.18
CA PRO A 83 -8.91 -13.60 1.30
C PRO A 83 -9.52 -13.26 2.68
N GLY A 84 -10.75 -12.80 2.76
CA GLY A 84 -11.43 -12.49 4.03
C GLY A 84 -11.55 -11.01 4.36
N VAL A 85 -11.32 -10.12 3.40
CA VAL A 85 -11.53 -8.68 3.58
C VAL A 85 -13.04 -8.39 3.68
N ASP A 86 -13.44 -7.60 4.68
CA ASP A 86 -14.82 -7.09 4.74
C ASP A 86 -15.05 -6.02 3.66
N VAL A 87 -15.93 -6.34 2.71
CA VAL A 87 -16.33 -5.48 1.59
C VAL A 87 -17.78 -4.99 1.71
N SER A 88 -18.43 -5.21 2.87
CA SER A 88 -19.85 -4.89 3.06
C SER A 88 -20.15 -3.40 2.93
N HIS A 89 -19.16 -2.56 3.16
CA HIS A 89 -19.24 -1.10 3.08
C HIS A 89 -18.75 -0.51 1.74
N VAL A 90 -18.42 -1.34 0.75
CA VAL A 90 -18.08 -0.86 -0.60
C VAL A 90 -19.34 -0.37 -1.29
N ARG A 91 -19.34 0.89 -1.70
CA ARG A 91 -20.48 1.53 -2.38
C ARG A 91 -20.63 1.02 -3.81
N THR A 92 -21.85 0.95 -4.31
CA THR A 92 -22.14 0.72 -5.72
C THR A 92 -22.65 2.02 -6.33
N ASP A 93 -22.00 2.51 -7.37
CA ASP A 93 -22.37 3.72 -8.10
C ASP A 93 -23.02 3.33 -9.43
N PRO A 94 -24.31 3.63 -9.64
CA PRO A 94 -25.01 3.30 -10.89
C PRO A 94 -24.67 4.25 -12.04
N ALA A 95 -24.00 5.38 -11.76
CA ALA A 95 -23.72 6.41 -12.75
C ALA A 95 -22.27 6.41 -13.25
N ARG A 96 -21.35 5.80 -12.48
CA ARG A 96 -19.92 5.80 -12.79
C ARG A 96 -19.40 4.38 -12.96
N PRO A 97 -18.49 4.15 -13.93
CA PRO A 97 -17.92 2.82 -14.16
C PRO A 97 -16.89 2.44 -13.07
N THR A 98 -16.63 1.15 -12.95
CA THR A 98 -15.44 0.63 -12.28
C THR A 98 -14.19 1.02 -13.07
N GLY A 99 -13.14 1.48 -12.40
CA GLY A 99 -11.87 1.78 -13.03
C GLY A 99 -11.25 0.54 -13.70
N LEU A 100 -10.51 0.76 -14.79
CA LEU A 100 -9.84 -0.27 -15.56
C LEU A 100 -8.39 0.14 -15.81
N LEU A 101 -7.48 -0.80 -15.79
CA LEU A 101 -6.13 -0.66 -16.30
C LEU A 101 -5.77 -1.78 -17.27
N VAL A 102 -4.90 -1.48 -18.21
CA VAL A 102 -4.37 -2.46 -19.16
C VAL A 102 -2.85 -2.42 -19.11
N LYS A 103 -2.24 -3.57 -18.84
CA LYS A 103 -0.78 -3.73 -18.84
C LYS A 103 -0.29 -3.98 -20.26
N ASP A 104 0.79 -3.30 -20.64
CA ASP A 104 1.46 -3.43 -21.94
C ASP A 104 2.94 -3.74 -21.68
N PRO A 105 3.32 -5.02 -21.57
CA PRO A 105 4.69 -5.43 -21.38
C PRO A 105 5.56 -5.03 -22.58
N ALA A 106 6.74 -4.43 -22.29
CA ALA A 106 7.70 -4.03 -23.30
C ALA A 106 9.14 -4.32 -22.82
N PRO A 107 10.14 -4.41 -23.73
CA PRO A 107 11.56 -4.46 -23.35
C PRO A 107 11.90 -3.20 -22.53
N GLY A 108 12.23 -3.33 -21.28
CA GLY A 108 12.51 -2.20 -20.38
C GLY A 108 11.42 -1.90 -19.35
N GLY A 109 10.36 -2.69 -19.31
CA GLY A 109 9.31 -2.63 -18.29
C GLY A 109 7.89 -2.63 -18.84
N THR A 110 6.93 -2.78 -17.95
CA THR A 110 5.52 -2.78 -18.31
C THR A 110 4.96 -1.36 -18.29
N ARG A 111 4.45 -0.90 -19.42
CA ARG A 111 3.64 0.32 -19.47
C ARG A 111 2.22 -0.02 -18.99
N VAL A 112 1.60 0.91 -18.24
CA VAL A 112 0.22 0.73 -17.76
C VAL A 112 -0.65 1.83 -18.34
N HIS A 113 -1.73 1.43 -19.03
CA HIS A 113 -2.74 2.33 -19.54
C HIS A 113 -3.92 2.37 -18.57
N TYR A 114 -4.25 3.55 -18.05
CA TYR A 114 -5.31 3.75 -17.07
C TYR A 114 -6.59 4.31 -17.70
N TYR A 115 -7.70 3.66 -17.46
CA TYR A 115 -9.06 4.07 -17.81
C TYR A 115 -9.86 4.23 -16.51
N ARG A 116 -9.52 5.28 -15.73
CA ARG A 116 -10.06 5.52 -14.38
C ARG A 116 -10.63 6.93 -14.18
N ARG A 117 -10.61 7.76 -15.23
CA ARG A 117 -11.24 9.08 -15.17
C ARG A 117 -12.72 8.90 -14.93
N ASP A 118 -13.29 9.65 -13.98
CA ASP A 118 -14.68 9.58 -13.57
C ASP A 118 -15.15 8.17 -13.14
N SER A 119 -14.23 7.33 -12.65
CA SER A 119 -14.57 6.05 -12.02
C SER A 119 -15.40 6.27 -10.75
N ALA A 120 -16.15 5.25 -10.32
CA ALA A 120 -16.90 5.29 -9.07
C ALA A 120 -16.02 5.68 -7.88
N ALA A 121 -14.81 5.15 -7.79
CA ALA A 121 -13.86 5.47 -6.72
C ALA A 121 -13.34 6.92 -6.79
N SER A 122 -13.30 7.54 -7.97
CA SER A 122 -12.93 8.96 -8.08
C SER A 122 -13.95 9.91 -7.44
N ALA A 123 -15.15 9.42 -7.11
CA ALA A 123 -16.20 10.17 -6.42
C ALA A 123 -16.17 9.98 -4.89
N LEU A 124 -15.23 9.23 -4.33
CA LEU A 124 -15.07 9.11 -2.88
C LEU A 124 -14.87 10.49 -2.24
N GLY A 125 -15.47 10.68 -1.08
CA GLY A 125 -15.45 11.94 -0.37
C GLY A 125 -15.31 11.79 1.15
N PRO A 126 -15.18 12.92 1.87
CA PRO A 126 -14.96 12.93 3.32
C PRO A 126 -16.04 12.20 4.13
N ASP A 127 -17.27 12.11 3.62
CA ASP A 127 -18.40 11.41 4.23
C ASP A 127 -18.14 9.91 4.47
N LEU A 128 -17.17 9.32 3.73
CA LEU A 128 -16.74 7.95 3.93
C LEU A 128 -16.14 7.71 5.34
N LEU A 129 -15.55 8.74 5.92
CA LEU A 129 -14.96 8.69 7.27
C LEU A 129 -16.03 8.67 8.40
N ASP A 130 -17.28 8.94 8.09
CA ASP A 130 -18.38 8.90 9.05
C ASP A 130 -19.03 7.51 9.16
N THR A 131 -18.48 6.50 8.45
CA THR A 131 -18.98 5.12 8.46
C THR A 131 -18.59 4.37 9.74
N ALA A 132 -19.38 3.33 10.07
CA ALA A 132 -19.16 2.54 11.28
C ALA A 132 -17.75 1.92 11.37
N PRO A 133 -17.19 1.33 10.29
CA PRO A 133 -15.84 0.77 10.35
C PRO A 133 -14.77 1.79 10.74
N VAL A 134 -14.85 3.03 10.23
CA VAL A 134 -13.87 4.08 10.53
C VAL A 134 -13.94 4.51 12.00
N ARG A 135 -15.16 4.59 12.58
CA ARG A 135 -15.32 4.95 14.00
C ARG A 135 -14.70 3.96 14.98
N THR A 136 -14.53 2.71 14.57
CA THR A 136 -13.98 1.63 15.39
C THR A 136 -12.58 1.20 14.93
N ALA A 137 -12.05 1.86 13.89
CA ALA A 137 -10.73 1.52 13.35
C ALA A 137 -9.61 1.81 14.36
N ALA A 138 -8.69 0.87 14.49
CA ALA A 138 -7.41 1.11 15.15
C ALA A 138 -6.46 1.86 14.23
N LEU A 139 -6.52 1.54 12.94
CA LEU A 139 -5.65 2.08 11.90
C LEU A 139 -6.43 2.30 10.61
N LEU A 140 -6.29 3.47 10.02
CA LEU A 140 -6.72 3.79 8.66
C LEU A 140 -5.50 3.77 7.73
N HIS A 141 -5.56 3.02 6.64
CA HIS A 141 -4.51 3.00 5.63
C HIS A 141 -4.96 3.71 4.36
N LEU A 142 -4.13 4.63 3.90
CA LEU A 142 -4.29 5.43 2.67
C LEU A 142 -2.98 5.45 1.88
N THR A 143 -3.08 5.74 0.60
CA THR A 143 -1.92 6.01 -0.25
C THR A 143 -2.00 7.40 -0.90
N GLY A 144 -0.87 7.85 -1.47
CA GLY A 144 -0.82 9.07 -2.29
C GLY A 144 -1.57 8.97 -3.61
N ILE A 145 -2.10 7.79 -3.97
CA ILE A 145 -2.97 7.63 -5.13
C ILE A 145 -4.34 8.25 -4.87
N THR A 146 -4.95 7.94 -3.74
CA THR A 146 -6.31 8.40 -3.40
C THR A 146 -6.46 9.92 -3.53
N PRO A 147 -5.62 10.81 -2.94
CA PRO A 147 -5.78 12.25 -3.09
C PRO A 147 -5.57 12.79 -4.51
N ALA A 148 -4.96 12.00 -5.40
CA ALA A 148 -4.73 12.38 -6.79
C ALA A 148 -5.90 12.08 -7.73
N LEU A 149 -6.90 11.29 -7.30
CA LEU A 149 -8.01 10.86 -8.15
C LEU A 149 -8.98 11.99 -8.47
N SER A 150 -9.25 12.86 -7.49
CA SER A 150 -10.18 13.99 -7.65
C SER A 150 -10.07 14.98 -6.48
N PRO A 151 -10.68 16.19 -6.61
CA PRO A 151 -10.79 17.11 -5.49
C PRO A 151 -11.55 16.56 -4.27
N SER A 152 -12.56 15.68 -4.46
CA SER A 152 -13.27 15.05 -3.34
C SER A 152 -12.41 14.02 -2.63
N CYS A 153 -11.66 13.20 -3.36
CA CYS A 153 -10.68 12.26 -2.82
C CYS A 153 -9.52 12.99 -2.09
N ARG A 154 -9.12 14.17 -2.58
CA ARG A 154 -8.16 15.02 -1.89
C ARG A 154 -8.69 15.45 -0.53
N ARG A 155 -9.91 15.99 -0.46
CA ARG A 155 -10.55 16.36 0.81
C ARG A 155 -10.77 15.17 1.75
N LEU A 156 -11.03 13.98 1.21
CA LEU A 156 -11.07 12.74 1.99
C LEU A 156 -9.74 12.48 2.70
N ALA A 157 -8.63 12.50 1.97
CA ALA A 157 -7.30 12.28 2.53
C ALA A 157 -6.91 13.37 3.55
N GLU A 158 -7.18 14.63 3.26
CA GLU A 158 -6.95 15.76 4.17
C GLU A 158 -7.74 15.62 5.47
N ARG A 159 -9.02 15.21 5.39
CA ARG A 159 -9.87 14.97 6.58
C ARG A 159 -9.38 13.75 7.36
N ALA A 160 -8.99 12.68 6.70
CA ALA A 160 -8.45 11.47 7.35
C ALA A 160 -7.19 11.76 8.18
N LEU A 161 -6.40 12.75 7.75
CA LEU A 161 -5.17 13.20 8.40
C LEU A 161 -5.36 14.45 9.28
N ALA A 162 -6.62 14.87 9.53
CA ALA A 162 -6.89 16.01 10.39
C ALA A 162 -6.50 15.73 11.86
N PRO A 163 -6.08 16.74 12.62
CA PRO A 163 -5.82 16.59 14.06
C PRO A 163 -7.07 16.13 14.82
N GLY A 164 -6.87 15.37 15.90
CA GLY A 164 -7.96 14.92 16.79
C GLY A 164 -8.77 13.74 16.26
N ARG A 165 -8.33 13.08 15.19
CA ARG A 165 -8.93 11.82 14.70
C ARG A 165 -8.82 10.70 15.75
N PRO A 166 -9.81 9.80 15.85
CA PRO A 166 -9.82 8.74 16.86
C PRO A 166 -8.99 7.50 16.50
N TYR A 167 -8.44 7.44 15.30
CA TYR A 167 -7.65 6.33 14.74
C TYR A 167 -6.24 6.79 14.37
N ALA A 168 -5.31 5.87 14.32
CA ALA A 168 -4.00 6.09 13.72
C ALA A 168 -4.09 6.05 12.18
N VAL A 169 -3.20 6.75 11.48
CA VAL A 169 -3.14 6.73 10.01
C VAL A 169 -1.79 6.20 9.53
N SER A 170 -1.85 5.16 8.69
CA SER A 170 -0.74 4.72 7.84
C SER A 170 -0.90 5.31 6.45
N PHE A 171 0.14 5.95 5.94
CA PHE A 171 0.18 6.58 4.63
C PHE A 171 1.36 6.05 3.82
N ASP A 172 1.10 5.37 2.69
CA ASP A 172 2.14 5.05 1.70
C ASP A 172 2.16 6.16 0.65
N VAL A 173 3.31 6.78 0.45
CA VAL A 173 3.49 7.87 -0.52
C VAL A 173 3.09 7.44 -1.93
N ASN A 174 3.42 6.25 -2.33
CA ASN A 174 2.94 5.52 -3.51
C ASN A 174 2.73 6.44 -4.74
N HIS A 175 3.77 7.22 -5.05
CA HIS A 175 3.73 8.25 -6.09
C HIS A 175 3.51 7.65 -7.47
N ARG A 176 2.58 8.21 -8.22
CA ARG A 176 2.31 7.88 -9.63
C ARG A 176 2.31 9.17 -10.45
N ALA A 177 3.41 9.46 -11.12
CA ALA A 177 3.60 10.72 -11.86
C ALA A 177 2.44 11.07 -12.80
N ALA A 178 1.84 10.07 -13.45
CA ALA A 178 0.71 10.26 -14.36
C ALA A 178 -0.56 10.81 -13.69
N LEU A 179 -0.68 10.70 -12.35
CA LEU A 179 -1.82 11.24 -11.59
C LEU A 179 -1.60 12.69 -11.11
N TRP A 180 -0.40 13.23 -11.28
CA TRP A 180 0.00 14.56 -10.80
C TRP A 180 0.54 15.45 -11.93
N PRO A 181 -0.25 15.65 -13.00
CA PRO A 181 0.23 16.40 -14.19
C PRO A 181 0.49 17.88 -13.91
N ASP A 182 -0.05 18.42 -12.80
CA ASP A 182 0.07 19.81 -12.37
C ASP A 182 1.35 20.10 -11.56
N GLY A 183 2.18 19.08 -11.31
CA GLY A 183 3.42 19.22 -10.57
C GLY A 183 3.25 19.46 -9.05
N THR A 184 2.04 19.33 -8.52
CA THR A 184 1.78 19.59 -7.08
C THR A 184 2.15 18.43 -6.17
N ALA A 185 2.47 17.24 -6.72
CA ALA A 185 2.80 16.03 -5.96
C ALA A 185 3.81 16.26 -4.82
N PRO A 186 4.98 16.92 -5.04
CA PRO A 186 5.99 17.05 -4.00
C PRO A 186 5.47 17.74 -2.74
N ALA A 187 4.76 18.85 -2.90
CA ALA A 187 4.24 19.62 -1.77
C ALA A 187 3.11 18.90 -1.05
N VAL A 188 2.19 18.33 -1.82
CA VAL A 188 1.00 17.68 -1.27
C VAL A 188 1.32 16.39 -0.56
N LEU A 189 2.09 15.51 -1.22
CA LEU A 189 2.46 14.22 -0.64
C LEU A 189 3.33 14.41 0.60
N ARG A 190 4.19 15.44 0.63
CA ARG A 190 4.95 15.79 1.82
C ARG A 190 4.03 16.23 2.98
N ASP A 191 3.08 17.14 2.73
CA ASP A 191 2.15 17.60 3.77
C ASP A 191 1.32 16.43 4.34
N LEU A 192 0.75 15.60 3.47
CA LEU A 192 -0.06 14.45 3.91
C LEU A 192 0.79 13.43 4.67
N ALA A 193 1.98 13.08 4.17
CA ALA A 193 2.89 12.15 4.82
C ALA A 193 3.32 12.66 6.20
N ASP A 194 3.71 13.92 6.31
CA ASP A 194 4.19 14.47 7.59
C ASP A 194 3.09 14.59 8.65
N ARG A 195 1.80 14.48 8.28
CA ARG A 195 0.65 14.46 9.19
C ARG A 195 0.19 13.04 9.57
N ALA A 196 0.74 12.00 8.94
CA ALA A 196 0.43 10.61 9.26
C ALA A 196 1.19 10.13 10.51
N ASP A 197 0.67 9.09 11.17
CA ASP A 197 1.34 8.46 12.31
C ASP A 197 2.43 7.49 11.85
N LEU A 198 2.18 6.80 10.74
CA LEU A 198 3.09 5.88 10.09
C LEU A 198 3.18 6.21 8.60
N VAL A 199 4.39 6.33 8.09
CA VAL A 199 4.65 6.58 6.66
C VAL A 199 5.48 5.46 6.08
N LEU A 200 5.09 5.03 4.88
CA LEU A 200 5.91 4.19 4.01
C LEU A 200 6.24 4.97 2.73
N VAL A 201 7.45 4.82 2.23
CA VAL A 201 7.88 5.49 1.00
C VAL A 201 9.01 4.69 0.33
N GLY A 202 9.02 4.62 -0.99
CA GLY A 202 10.19 4.17 -1.75
C GLY A 202 11.28 5.23 -1.72
N LEU A 203 12.54 4.83 -1.60
CA LEU A 203 13.65 5.79 -1.66
C LEU A 203 13.72 6.47 -3.04
N ASP A 204 13.49 5.73 -4.10
CA ASP A 204 13.39 6.22 -5.47
C ASP A 204 12.21 7.19 -5.68
N GLU A 205 11.07 6.92 -5.04
CA GLU A 205 9.92 7.83 -5.00
C GLU A 205 10.28 9.14 -4.28
N ALA A 206 10.91 9.05 -3.11
CA ALA A 206 11.36 10.20 -2.34
C ALA A 206 12.38 11.04 -3.11
N GLN A 207 13.33 10.39 -3.78
CA GLN A 207 14.33 11.04 -4.62
C GLN A 207 13.69 11.75 -5.81
N THR A 208 12.70 11.14 -6.43
CA THR A 208 11.94 11.75 -7.54
C THR A 208 11.13 12.97 -7.08
N LEU A 209 10.52 12.90 -5.90
CA LEU A 209 9.64 13.95 -5.40
C LEU A 209 10.39 15.11 -4.75
N TRP A 210 11.43 14.82 -3.97
CA TRP A 210 11.97 15.79 -3.01
C TRP A 210 13.47 16.06 -3.15
N GLY A 211 14.19 15.31 -3.99
CA GLY A 211 15.59 15.56 -4.31
C GLY A 211 16.39 14.29 -4.55
N ALA A 212 17.13 14.26 -5.66
CA ALA A 212 17.80 13.07 -6.19
C ALA A 212 18.85 12.47 -5.24
N ASP A 213 19.44 13.26 -4.36
CA ASP A 213 20.51 12.82 -3.44
C ASP A 213 19.97 12.39 -2.05
N LEU A 214 18.64 12.29 -1.89
CA LEU A 214 18.07 11.88 -0.61
C LEU A 214 18.52 10.47 -0.23
N THR A 215 18.92 10.35 1.04
CA THR A 215 19.14 9.07 1.74
C THR A 215 17.92 8.75 2.60
N ALA A 216 17.85 7.54 3.16
CA ALA A 216 16.81 7.19 4.13
C ALA A 216 16.79 8.17 5.32
N GLN A 217 17.96 8.60 5.83
CA GLN A 217 18.05 9.60 6.88
C GLN A 217 17.55 10.99 6.40
N GLY A 218 17.89 11.39 5.18
CA GLY A 218 17.39 12.65 4.60
C GLY A 218 15.86 12.67 4.47
N VAL A 219 15.24 11.53 4.16
CA VAL A 219 13.76 11.39 4.17
C VAL A 219 13.20 11.54 5.58
N ARG A 220 13.89 10.98 6.61
CA ARG A 220 13.49 11.15 8.01
C ARG A 220 13.59 12.61 8.46
N ASP A 221 14.62 13.31 8.04
CA ASP A 221 14.81 14.74 8.35
C ASP A 221 13.74 15.61 7.66
N LEU A 222 13.30 15.22 6.47
CA LEU A 222 12.24 15.88 5.70
C LEU A 222 10.85 15.65 6.32
N LEU A 223 10.59 14.46 6.90
CA LEU A 223 9.33 14.03 7.52
C LEU A 223 9.54 13.76 9.03
N PRO A 224 9.69 14.80 9.86
CA PRO A 224 10.06 14.62 11.27
C PRO A 224 8.90 14.19 12.17
N ARG A 225 7.63 14.37 11.76
CA ARG A 225 6.47 14.16 12.64
C ARG A 225 5.96 12.72 12.73
N PRO A 226 6.00 11.86 11.71
CA PRO A 226 5.54 10.48 11.83
C PRO A 226 6.23 9.74 12.98
N HIS A 227 5.45 8.99 13.75
CA HIS A 227 5.98 8.14 14.82
C HIS A 227 6.84 7.01 14.26
N VAL A 228 6.44 6.47 13.10
CA VAL A 228 7.15 5.44 12.34
C VAL A 228 7.31 5.91 10.90
N LEU A 229 8.53 5.90 10.39
CA LEU A 229 8.82 6.12 8.97
C LEU A 229 9.56 4.90 8.45
N VAL A 230 9.06 4.32 7.36
CA VAL A 230 9.72 3.21 6.65
C VAL A 230 10.13 3.67 5.26
N VAL A 231 11.43 3.62 5.00
CA VAL A 231 12.01 3.90 3.68
C VAL A 231 12.39 2.58 3.03
N LYS A 232 11.71 2.25 1.94
CA LYS A 232 11.91 1.03 1.14
C LYS A 232 12.98 1.32 0.08
N ASP A 233 14.07 0.56 0.04
CA ASP A 233 15.15 0.71 -0.94
C ASP A 233 15.18 -0.47 -1.94
N GLY A 234 14.03 -0.74 -2.55
CA GLY A 234 13.85 -1.76 -3.57
C GLY A 234 14.39 -3.13 -3.15
N PRO A 235 15.27 -3.75 -3.98
CA PRO A 235 15.83 -5.07 -3.68
C PRO A 235 16.98 -5.03 -2.65
N ARG A 236 17.38 -3.87 -2.14
CA ARG A 236 18.50 -3.74 -1.22
C ARG A 236 18.06 -3.93 0.23
N ALA A 237 17.18 -3.09 0.73
CA ALA A 237 16.82 -3.08 2.14
C ALA A 237 15.54 -2.26 2.40
N ALA A 238 15.05 -2.31 3.63
CA ALA A 238 14.13 -1.33 4.17
C ALA A 238 14.62 -0.82 5.52
N THR A 239 14.52 0.51 5.74
CA THR A 239 14.93 1.16 6.97
C THR A 239 13.70 1.74 7.67
N ALA A 240 13.46 1.35 8.91
CA ALA A 240 12.43 1.93 9.77
C ALA A 240 13.05 2.84 10.81
N PHE A 241 12.49 4.04 10.93
CA PHE A 241 12.80 5.02 11.97
C PHE A 241 11.66 5.07 12.98
N THR A 242 11.97 4.83 14.25
CA THR A 242 11.03 4.84 15.37
C THR A 242 11.58 5.69 16.52
N ALA A 243 10.87 5.77 17.64
CA ALA A 243 11.38 6.40 18.86
C ALA A 243 12.58 5.64 19.45
N GLU A 244 12.74 4.36 19.12
CA GLU A 244 13.83 3.50 19.61
C GLU A 244 15.10 3.61 18.75
N GLY A 245 15.03 4.34 17.63
CA GLY A 245 16.12 4.53 16.68
C GLY A 245 15.80 4.02 15.27
N ALA A 246 16.84 3.90 14.47
CA ALA A 246 16.75 3.38 13.09
C ALA A 246 17.15 1.90 13.06
N VAL A 247 16.37 1.11 12.33
CA VAL A 247 16.64 -0.31 12.06
C VAL A 247 16.60 -0.52 10.56
N THR A 248 17.65 -1.10 10.00
CA THR A 248 17.71 -1.48 8.58
C THR A 248 17.74 -3.01 8.47
N VAL A 249 16.88 -3.55 7.61
CA VAL A 249 16.82 -4.98 7.31
C VAL A 249 17.01 -5.17 5.81
N PRO A 250 18.01 -5.95 5.38
CA PRO A 250 18.23 -6.23 3.97
C PRO A 250 17.12 -7.13 3.39
N ALA A 251 16.85 -6.95 2.09
CA ALA A 251 15.83 -7.72 1.40
C ALA A 251 16.38 -9.08 0.95
N PRO A 252 15.68 -10.20 1.20
CA PRO A 252 16.10 -11.51 0.74
C PRO A 252 15.99 -11.62 -0.78
N ARG A 253 16.85 -12.40 -1.39
CA ARG A 253 16.81 -12.67 -2.85
C ARG A 253 15.53 -13.38 -3.24
N VAL A 254 14.86 -12.85 -4.23
CA VAL A 254 13.62 -13.42 -4.77
C VAL A 254 13.71 -13.48 -6.29
N ARG A 255 13.29 -14.62 -6.87
CA ARG A 255 13.07 -14.68 -8.33
C ARG A 255 11.84 -13.83 -8.66
N VAL A 256 12.07 -12.71 -9.33
CA VAL A 256 11.00 -11.77 -9.70
C VAL A 256 10.30 -12.25 -10.96
N VAL A 257 8.99 -12.42 -10.89
CA VAL A 257 8.07 -12.62 -12.02
C VAL A 257 7.50 -11.27 -12.44
N GLU A 258 6.96 -10.52 -11.48
CA GLU A 258 6.45 -9.15 -11.68
C GLU A 258 6.70 -8.33 -10.41
N ALA A 259 7.10 -7.05 -10.56
CA ALA A 259 7.41 -6.19 -9.42
C ALA A 259 6.21 -5.39 -8.89
N VAL A 260 5.09 -5.36 -9.64
CA VAL A 260 3.88 -4.62 -9.26
C VAL A 260 3.26 -5.23 -8.00
N GLY A 261 2.79 -4.39 -7.08
CA GLY A 261 2.17 -4.83 -5.82
C GLY A 261 3.15 -5.18 -4.69
N ALA A 262 4.47 -5.30 -4.96
CA ALA A 262 5.44 -5.66 -3.93
C ALA A 262 5.55 -4.61 -2.80
N GLY A 263 5.40 -3.33 -3.12
CA GLY A 263 5.36 -2.24 -2.14
C GLY A 263 4.17 -2.34 -1.20
N ASP A 264 3.00 -2.63 -1.75
CA ASP A 264 1.74 -2.79 -1.01
C ASP A 264 1.81 -4.05 -0.12
N ALA A 265 2.34 -5.15 -0.66
CA ALA A 265 2.57 -6.39 0.08
C ALA A 265 3.55 -6.16 1.25
N PHE A 266 4.65 -5.44 1.01
CA PHE A 266 5.57 -5.04 2.07
C PHE A 266 4.84 -4.24 3.16
N ALA A 267 4.04 -3.24 2.77
CA ALA A 267 3.29 -2.41 3.69
C ALA A 267 2.36 -3.26 4.58
N ALA A 268 1.63 -4.20 3.97
CA ALA A 268 0.74 -5.10 4.71
C ALA A 268 1.49 -5.98 5.71
N GLY A 269 2.60 -6.62 5.30
CA GLY A 269 3.42 -7.45 6.18
C GLY A 269 4.01 -6.65 7.35
N PHE A 270 4.53 -5.45 7.07
CA PHE A 270 5.06 -4.57 8.11
C PHE A 270 3.96 -4.14 9.10
N LEU A 271 2.80 -3.70 8.61
CA LEU A 271 1.64 -3.32 9.44
C LEU A 271 1.14 -4.51 10.27
N ALA A 272 1.03 -5.71 9.68
CA ALA A 272 0.64 -6.92 10.40
C ALA A 272 1.61 -7.25 11.54
N GLY A 273 2.92 -7.07 11.31
CA GLY A 273 3.95 -7.23 12.32
C GLY A 273 3.78 -6.25 13.49
N LEU A 274 3.59 -4.97 13.19
CA LEU A 274 3.38 -3.93 14.22
C LEU A 274 2.10 -4.16 15.03
N LEU A 275 0.99 -4.44 14.35
CA LEU A 275 -0.31 -4.68 14.99
C LEU A 275 -0.29 -5.90 15.92
N ARG A 276 0.61 -6.87 15.67
CA ARG A 276 0.84 -8.02 16.54
C ARG A 276 1.89 -7.79 17.64
N GLY A 277 2.39 -6.56 17.77
CA GLY A 277 3.38 -6.21 18.81
C GLY A 277 4.77 -6.80 18.56
N ARG A 278 5.12 -7.17 17.33
CA ARG A 278 6.46 -7.64 16.97
C ARG A 278 7.48 -6.52 17.09
N THR A 279 8.76 -6.88 17.20
CA THR A 279 9.87 -5.93 17.12
C THR A 279 9.91 -5.27 15.75
N THR A 280 10.52 -4.10 15.66
CA THR A 280 10.70 -3.38 14.38
C THR A 280 11.42 -4.25 13.34
N THR A 281 12.47 -4.97 13.75
CA THR A 281 13.19 -5.93 12.90
C THR A 281 12.27 -7.03 12.38
N ALA A 282 11.48 -7.67 13.23
CA ALA A 282 10.57 -8.74 12.83
C ALA A 282 9.44 -8.21 11.92
N ALA A 283 8.96 -6.98 12.14
CA ALA A 283 7.98 -6.33 11.26
C ALA A 283 8.56 -6.04 9.87
N LEU A 284 9.81 -5.54 9.77
CA LEU A 284 10.51 -5.34 8.50
C LEU A 284 10.73 -6.66 7.76
N ARG A 285 11.18 -7.72 8.46
CA ARG A 285 11.32 -9.07 7.89
C ARG A 285 9.99 -9.59 7.35
N LEU A 286 8.90 -9.44 8.10
CA LEU A 286 7.57 -9.85 7.64
C LEU A 286 7.13 -9.04 6.41
N GLY A 287 7.46 -7.74 6.35
CA GLY A 287 7.28 -6.91 5.16
C GLY A 287 8.01 -7.49 3.94
N HIS A 288 9.29 -7.84 4.07
CA HIS A 288 10.07 -8.45 2.98
C HIS A 288 9.52 -9.82 2.55
N LEU A 289 9.13 -10.68 3.49
CA LEU A 289 8.55 -11.99 3.17
C LEU A 289 7.22 -11.86 2.42
N THR A 290 6.38 -10.91 2.82
CA THR A 290 5.11 -10.64 2.16
C THR A 290 5.34 -10.02 0.76
N ALA A 291 6.28 -9.09 0.61
CA ALA A 291 6.68 -8.58 -0.69
C ALA A 291 7.17 -9.68 -1.63
N GLY A 292 7.94 -10.65 -1.09
CA GLY A 292 8.40 -11.82 -1.83
C GLY A 292 7.25 -12.69 -2.39
N SER A 293 6.09 -12.69 -1.77
CA SER A 293 4.90 -13.39 -2.28
C SER A 293 4.34 -12.69 -3.53
N ALA A 294 4.22 -11.36 -3.52
CA ALA A 294 3.78 -10.59 -4.68
C ALA A 294 4.76 -10.73 -5.86
N LEU A 295 6.06 -10.67 -5.59
CA LEU A 295 7.11 -10.74 -6.62
C LEU A 295 7.12 -12.05 -7.43
N ARG A 296 6.54 -13.14 -6.90
CA ARG A 296 6.56 -14.49 -7.53
C ARG A 296 5.37 -14.78 -8.43
N VAL A 297 4.43 -13.88 -8.56
CA VAL A 297 3.21 -14.07 -9.36
C VAL A 297 3.04 -12.98 -10.42
N THR A 298 2.19 -13.22 -11.42
CA THR A 298 1.85 -12.24 -12.48
C THR A 298 0.69 -11.31 -12.11
N GLY A 299 0.29 -11.31 -10.86
CA GLY A 299 -0.74 -10.42 -10.30
C GLY A 299 -0.18 -9.73 -9.07
N ASP A 300 -0.97 -8.83 -8.51
CA ASP A 300 -0.52 -8.01 -7.38
C ASP A 300 -0.65 -8.76 -6.03
N HIS A 301 -1.30 -9.94 -5.99
CA HIS A 301 -1.56 -10.72 -4.78
C HIS A 301 -1.18 -12.19 -5.00
N GLY A 302 -0.19 -12.66 -4.26
CA GLY A 302 0.32 -14.03 -4.30
C GLY A 302 0.23 -14.73 -2.93
N PRO A 303 0.37 -16.07 -2.89
CA PRO A 303 0.24 -16.82 -1.65
C PRO A 303 1.39 -16.50 -0.69
N LEU A 304 1.06 -16.29 0.59
CA LEU A 304 2.06 -16.15 1.65
C LEU A 304 2.82 -17.48 1.87
N PRO A 305 4.07 -17.43 2.37
CA PRO A 305 4.71 -18.61 2.92
C PRO A 305 3.84 -19.19 4.04
N ASP A 306 3.92 -20.50 4.25
CA ASP A 306 3.27 -21.14 5.37
C ASP A 306 3.67 -20.48 6.71
N ARG A 307 2.74 -20.52 7.68
CA ARG A 307 2.89 -19.81 8.95
C ARG A 307 4.10 -20.31 9.76
N ALA A 308 4.32 -21.62 9.79
CA ALA A 308 5.45 -22.19 10.54
C ALA A 308 6.77 -21.71 9.93
N ARG A 309 6.88 -21.77 8.60
CA ARG A 309 8.05 -21.26 7.89
C ARG A 309 8.27 -19.76 8.09
N THR A 310 7.18 -18.99 8.13
CA THR A 310 7.27 -17.55 8.41
C THR A 310 7.84 -17.31 9.82
N GLU A 311 7.37 -18.01 10.84
CA GLU A 311 7.87 -17.86 12.22
C GLU A 311 9.35 -18.29 12.34
N GLU A 312 9.75 -19.38 11.68
CA GLU A 312 11.16 -19.79 11.58
C GLU A 312 12.04 -18.66 11.01
N LEU A 313 11.63 -18.09 9.88
CA LEU A 313 12.38 -17.02 9.23
C LEU A 313 12.45 -15.74 10.08
N LEU A 314 11.37 -15.41 10.79
CA LEU A 314 11.35 -14.24 11.67
C LEU A 314 12.23 -14.42 12.92
N ALA A 315 12.46 -15.67 13.35
CA ALA A 315 13.29 -16.00 14.50
C ALA A 315 14.80 -16.08 14.20
N LEU A 316 15.21 -16.00 12.93
CA LEU A 316 16.61 -16.02 12.54
C LEU A 316 17.38 -14.88 13.21
N SER A 317 18.64 -15.13 13.57
CA SER A 317 19.59 -14.06 13.89
C SER A 317 19.82 -13.14 12.68
N ASP A 318 20.42 -11.98 12.89
CA ASP A 318 20.71 -11.06 11.77
C ASP A 318 21.68 -11.71 10.78
N ALA A 319 22.71 -12.42 11.27
CA ALA A 319 23.65 -13.12 10.41
C ALA A 319 23.01 -14.26 9.58
N GLU A 320 22.05 -14.99 10.17
CA GLU A 320 21.31 -16.03 9.45
C GLU A 320 20.33 -15.42 8.43
N TRP A 321 19.71 -14.27 8.77
CA TRP A 321 18.88 -13.54 7.83
C TRP A 321 19.69 -13.04 6.64
N ASP A 322 20.86 -12.45 6.90
CA ASP A 322 21.78 -11.95 5.87
C ASP A 322 22.22 -13.07 4.93
N ALA A 323 22.35 -14.29 5.42
CA ALA A 323 22.67 -15.47 4.60
C ALA A 323 21.52 -15.88 3.63
N GLN A 324 20.31 -15.32 3.75
CA GLN A 324 19.22 -15.50 2.80
C GLN A 324 19.29 -14.53 1.60
N ILE A 325 20.24 -13.57 1.61
CA ILE A 325 20.39 -12.48 0.62
C ILE A 325 21.12 -12.95 -0.65
#